data_db38f45ec38bece9252d04f8e4d2dac3
#
_entry.id   db38f45ec38bece9252d04f8e4d2dac3
#
_cell.length_a   1.000
_cell.length_b   1.000
_cell.length_c   1.000
_cell.angle_alpha   90.00
_cell.angle_beta   90.00
_cell.angle_gamma   90.00
#
_symmetry.space_group_name_H-M   'P 1'
#
loop_
_entity.id
_entity.type
_entity.pdbx_description
1 polymer ?
#
loop_
_entity_poly.entity_id
_entity_poly.type
_entity_poly.pdbx_seq_one_letter_code
_entity_poly.pdbx_strand_id
1 'polypeptide(L)'
;MEDVDLKPYVDEADLSITLADFLNGRAGERDYVYVYYSDVDTLMHRFSADDERVELQFTAFSDLFRKGFLDRLSPEAAEETVLILAADHGSKLTEIDPRYDLANHPELKSYLVMQPTCEHRLTFFYTKPGMADAVRAYIERTWPGEFLVLESQAALKAGLFGEGGIKEQAPDRVGDLIAVARGGAYFWWAPTPNHMLGRHGGLSREEMLVPFLAVPLGR
;
A
#
# COMPACT_ATOMS: atom_id res chain seq x y z
N MET A 1 -9.16 19.97 -5.26
CA MET A 1 -8.71 19.32 -6.50
C MET A 1 -9.54 19.93 -7.62
N GLU A 2 -9.19 21.13 -8.03
CA GLU A 2 -9.99 21.92 -9.01
C GLU A 2 -9.56 21.60 -10.42
N ASP A 3 -8.79 20.78 -10.88
CA ASP A 3 -8.40 20.53 -12.27
C ASP A 3 -8.10 19.05 -12.57
N VAL A 4 -8.83 18.12 -11.92
CA VAL A 4 -8.69 16.68 -12.21
C VAL A 4 -9.98 16.18 -12.85
N ASP A 5 -9.88 15.72 -14.09
CA ASP A 5 -10.97 15.01 -14.77
C ASP A 5 -10.94 13.53 -14.37
N LEU A 6 -11.92 13.12 -13.55
CA LEU A 6 -12.03 11.75 -13.06
C LEU A 6 -12.87 10.90 -14.03
N LYS A 7 -12.28 9.84 -14.57
CA LYS A 7 -12.94 8.87 -15.45
C LYS A 7 -13.05 7.51 -14.76
N PRO A 8 -14.24 7.15 -14.23
CA PRO A 8 -14.47 5.81 -13.72
C PRO A 8 -14.48 4.79 -14.87
N TYR A 9 -14.05 3.58 -14.59
CA TYR A 9 -14.14 2.44 -15.50
C TYR A 9 -14.89 1.28 -14.83
N VAL A 10 -15.44 0.36 -15.63
CA VAL A 10 -16.25 -0.78 -15.16
C VAL A 10 -15.37 -2.01 -14.89
N ASP A 11 -14.45 -2.29 -15.84
CA ASP A 11 -13.53 -3.42 -15.80
C ASP A 11 -12.24 -3.11 -16.59
N GLU A 12 -11.32 -4.06 -16.67
CA GLU A 12 -10.04 -3.89 -17.36
C GLU A 12 -10.17 -3.67 -18.86
N ALA A 13 -11.20 -4.22 -19.48
CA ALA A 13 -11.45 -4.02 -20.91
C ALA A 13 -11.91 -2.58 -21.18
N ASP A 14 -12.84 -2.09 -20.35
CA ASP A 14 -13.33 -0.70 -20.40
C ASP A 14 -12.18 0.29 -20.08
N LEU A 15 -11.40 0.02 -19.04
CA LEU A 15 -10.21 0.82 -18.72
C LEU A 15 -9.27 0.95 -19.92
N SER A 16 -8.91 -0.18 -20.54
CA SER A 16 -7.92 -0.23 -21.62
C SER A 16 -8.40 0.51 -22.87
N ILE A 17 -9.66 0.30 -23.26
CA ILE A 17 -10.25 0.95 -24.44
C ILE A 17 -10.44 2.44 -24.18
N THR A 18 -10.99 2.83 -23.04
CA THR A 18 -11.22 4.24 -22.68
C THR A 18 -9.91 5.02 -22.66
N LEU A 19 -8.83 4.41 -22.15
CA LEU A 19 -7.51 5.03 -22.13
C LEU A 19 -6.96 5.25 -23.54
N ALA A 20 -7.09 4.25 -24.44
CA ALA A 20 -6.66 4.37 -25.82
C ALA A 20 -7.44 5.45 -26.57
N ASP A 21 -8.77 5.46 -26.43
CA ASP A 21 -9.64 6.46 -27.08
C ASP A 21 -9.35 7.87 -26.57
N PHE A 22 -9.09 8.02 -25.27
CA PHE A 22 -8.68 9.29 -24.67
C PHE A 22 -7.39 9.83 -25.27
N LEU A 23 -6.32 9.03 -25.31
CA LEU A 23 -5.03 9.49 -25.83
C LEU A 23 -5.06 9.72 -27.35
N ASN A 24 -5.74 8.88 -28.11
CA ASN A 24 -5.92 9.09 -29.55
C ASN A 24 -6.67 10.40 -29.87
N GLY A 25 -7.65 10.78 -29.03
CA GLY A 25 -8.41 12.02 -29.20
C GLY A 25 -7.63 13.26 -28.79
N ARG A 26 -6.47 13.12 -28.15
CA ARG A 26 -5.67 14.24 -27.59
C ARG A 26 -4.21 14.27 -28.07
N ALA A 27 -3.91 13.61 -29.17
CA ALA A 27 -2.58 13.69 -29.77
C ALA A 27 -2.18 15.16 -30.02
N GLY A 28 -0.97 15.54 -29.63
CA GLY A 28 -0.47 16.90 -29.65
C GLY A 28 -0.78 17.74 -28.41
N GLU A 29 -1.56 17.24 -27.45
CA GLU A 29 -1.81 17.90 -26.17
C GLU A 29 -0.87 17.34 -25.08
N ARG A 30 -0.66 18.12 -24.02
CA ARG A 30 0.16 17.70 -22.89
C ARG A 30 -0.74 17.33 -21.70
N ASP A 31 -0.84 16.03 -21.42
CA ASP A 31 -1.64 15.49 -20.33
C ASP A 31 -0.77 14.67 -19.35
N TYR A 32 -1.20 14.60 -18.12
CA TYR A 32 -0.77 13.61 -17.14
C TYR A 32 -1.96 12.73 -16.77
N VAL A 33 -1.90 11.45 -17.15
CA VAL A 33 -2.96 10.47 -16.87
C VAL A 33 -2.48 9.52 -15.79
N TYR A 34 -3.19 9.49 -14.66
CA TYR A 34 -2.96 8.53 -13.59
C TYR A 34 -4.02 7.43 -13.66
N VAL A 35 -3.57 6.20 -13.83
CA VAL A 35 -4.43 5.00 -13.83
C VAL A 35 -4.19 4.22 -12.55
N TYR A 36 -5.25 3.91 -11.82
CA TYR A 36 -5.20 3.07 -10.62
C TYR A 36 -5.90 1.73 -10.90
N TYR A 37 -5.21 0.64 -10.62
CA TYR A 37 -5.70 -0.72 -10.79
C TYR A 37 -5.47 -1.53 -9.50
N SER A 38 -6.54 -2.01 -8.88
CA SER A 38 -6.52 -2.56 -7.51
C SER A 38 -6.67 -4.08 -7.41
N ASP A 39 -7.00 -4.78 -8.50
CA ASP A 39 -7.44 -6.17 -8.40
C ASP A 39 -6.32 -7.13 -8.01
N VAL A 40 -5.10 -6.85 -8.46
CA VAL A 40 -3.90 -7.62 -8.05
C VAL A 40 -3.69 -7.50 -6.54
N ASP A 41 -3.76 -6.28 -5.98
CA ASP A 41 -3.64 -6.06 -4.55
C ASP A 41 -4.75 -6.75 -3.75
N THR A 42 -5.99 -6.65 -4.22
CA THR A 42 -7.15 -7.33 -3.61
C THR A 42 -6.95 -8.85 -3.52
N LEU A 43 -6.41 -9.47 -4.58
CA LEU A 43 -6.10 -10.89 -4.58
C LEU A 43 -4.92 -11.22 -3.65
N MET A 44 -3.87 -10.39 -3.66
CA MET A 44 -2.73 -10.57 -2.75
C MET A 44 -3.16 -10.51 -1.28
N HIS A 45 -4.03 -9.59 -0.90
CA HIS A 45 -4.59 -9.56 0.44
C HIS A 45 -5.30 -10.85 0.83
N ARG A 46 -6.05 -11.45 -0.09
CA ARG A 46 -6.85 -12.64 0.20
C ARG A 46 -6.05 -13.94 0.16
N PHE A 47 -5.10 -14.06 -0.77
CA PHE A 47 -4.44 -15.32 -1.12
C PHE A 47 -2.91 -15.29 -0.98
N SER A 48 -2.30 -14.16 -0.72
CA SER A 48 -0.87 -13.84 -0.77
C SER A 48 -0.32 -13.64 -2.20
N ALA A 49 0.86 -13.02 -2.28
CA ALA A 49 1.49 -12.68 -3.56
C ALA A 49 1.94 -13.91 -4.38
N ASP A 50 2.18 -15.06 -3.72
CA ASP A 50 2.68 -16.28 -4.36
C ASP A 50 1.55 -17.19 -4.89
N ASP A 51 0.28 -16.76 -4.77
CA ASP A 51 -0.87 -17.57 -5.22
C ASP A 51 -1.06 -17.47 -6.74
N GLU A 52 -1.39 -18.59 -7.38
CA GLU A 52 -1.61 -18.68 -8.83
C GLU A 52 -2.68 -17.73 -9.36
N ARG A 53 -3.64 -17.31 -8.52
CA ARG A 53 -4.69 -16.35 -8.90
C ARG A 53 -4.10 -14.96 -9.16
N VAL A 54 -3.07 -14.58 -8.43
CA VAL A 54 -2.37 -13.30 -8.60
C VAL A 54 -1.63 -13.28 -9.93
N GLU A 55 -0.90 -14.36 -10.25
CA GLU A 55 -0.21 -14.51 -11.53
C GLU A 55 -1.20 -14.50 -12.70
N LEU A 56 -2.30 -15.24 -12.57
CA LEU A 56 -3.33 -15.32 -13.60
C LEU A 56 -3.99 -13.95 -13.83
N GLN A 57 -4.34 -13.23 -12.76
CA GLN A 57 -4.94 -11.90 -12.86
C GLN A 57 -4.00 -10.91 -13.53
N PHE A 58 -2.73 -10.90 -13.13
CA PHE A 58 -1.75 -10.02 -13.75
C PHE A 58 -1.51 -10.33 -15.23
N THR A 59 -1.50 -11.61 -15.59
CA THR A 59 -1.37 -12.07 -16.99
C THR A 59 -2.59 -11.64 -17.81
N ALA A 60 -3.80 -11.84 -17.28
CA ALA A 60 -5.03 -11.43 -17.95
C ALA A 60 -5.09 -9.92 -18.17
N PHE A 61 -4.77 -9.14 -17.13
CA PHE A 61 -4.67 -7.68 -17.22
C PHE A 61 -3.65 -7.27 -18.29
N SER A 62 -2.46 -7.87 -18.29
CA SER A 62 -1.40 -7.54 -19.25
C SER A 62 -1.83 -7.80 -20.70
N ASP A 63 -2.54 -8.89 -20.95
CA ASP A 63 -3.09 -9.24 -22.26
C ASP A 63 -4.21 -8.27 -22.70
N LEU A 64 -5.11 -7.91 -21.80
CA LEU A 64 -6.17 -6.94 -22.07
C LEU A 64 -5.59 -5.55 -22.31
N PHE A 65 -4.64 -5.13 -21.49
CA PHE A 65 -3.98 -3.84 -21.63
C PHE A 65 -3.21 -3.74 -22.95
N ARG A 66 -2.50 -4.79 -23.35
CA ARG A 66 -1.84 -4.83 -24.66
C ARG A 66 -2.85 -4.69 -25.80
N LYS A 67 -3.90 -5.53 -25.82
CA LYS A 67 -4.90 -5.57 -26.92
C LYS A 67 -5.83 -4.36 -26.92
N GLY A 68 -6.25 -3.91 -25.73
CA GLY A 68 -7.23 -2.85 -25.54
C GLY A 68 -6.61 -1.45 -25.56
N PHE A 69 -5.33 -1.32 -25.23
CA PHE A 69 -4.64 -0.05 -25.16
C PHE A 69 -3.47 0.04 -26.14
N LEU A 70 -2.38 -0.74 -25.94
CA LEU A 70 -1.15 -0.56 -26.73
C LEU A 70 -1.36 -0.79 -28.23
N ASP A 71 -2.08 -1.86 -28.61
CA ASP A 71 -2.33 -2.21 -30.02
C ASP A 71 -3.37 -1.27 -30.67
N ARG A 72 -4.03 -0.38 -29.91
CA ARG A 72 -5.05 0.56 -30.39
C ARG A 72 -4.57 2.00 -30.46
N LEU A 73 -3.41 2.31 -29.94
CA LEU A 73 -2.86 3.67 -30.06
C LEU A 73 -2.54 3.99 -31.53
N SER A 74 -2.92 5.19 -31.95
CA SER A 74 -2.47 5.73 -33.21
C SER A 74 -0.95 5.96 -33.18
N PRO A 75 -0.26 5.92 -34.33
CA PRO A 75 1.17 6.22 -34.37
C PRO A 75 1.52 7.55 -33.73
N GLU A 76 0.69 8.57 -33.97
CA GLU A 76 0.88 9.92 -33.44
C GLU A 76 0.77 9.93 -31.91
N ALA A 77 -0.27 9.33 -31.35
CA ALA A 77 -0.46 9.24 -29.91
C ALA A 77 0.66 8.41 -29.24
N ALA A 78 1.08 7.32 -29.89
CA ALA A 78 2.17 6.49 -29.38
C ALA A 78 3.52 7.23 -29.34
N GLU A 79 3.86 7.99 -30.41
CA GLU A 79 5.13 8.75 -30.47
C GLU A 79 5.26 9.79 -29.34
N GLU A 80 4.14 10.34 -28.88
CA GLU A 80 4.12 11.40 -27.86
C GLU A 80 3.89 10.85 -26.44
N THR A 81 3.69 9.54 -26.27
CA THR A 81 3.34 8.94 -24.99
C THR A 81 4.53 8.25 -24.32
N VAL A 82 4.71 8.55 -23.04
CA VAL A 82 5.57 7.75 -22.14
C VAL A 82 4.68 7.03 -21.13
N LEU A 83 4.73 5.70 -21.16
CA LEU A 83 4.07 4.85 -20.17
C LEU A 83 5.00 4.65 -18.98
N ILE A 84 4.49 4.95 -17.77
CA ILE A 84 5.15 4.61 -16.53
C ILE A 84 4.29 3.59 -15.80
N LEU A 85 4.86 2.42 -15.49
CA LEU A 85 4.25 1.41 -14.65
C LEU A 85 5.02 1.34 -13.34
N ALA A 86 4.31 1.54 -12.23
CA ALA A 86 4.85 1.42 -10.89
C ALA A 86 3.80 0.78 -9.97
N ALA A 87 4.25 0.13 -8.91
CA ALA A 87 3.37 -0.22 -7.80
C ALA A 87 3.64 0.73 -6.63
N ASP A 88 2.63 0.96 -5.80
CA ASP A 88 2.70 1.77 -4.58
C ASP A 88 3.41 1.04 -3.43
N HIS A 89 3.30 -0.28 -3.37
CA HIS A 89 3.97 -1.18 -2.43
C HIS A 89 4.09 -2.59 -3.00
N GLY A 90 4.87 -3.41 -2.33
CA GLY A 90 4.84 -4.85 -2.52
C GLY A 90 3.89 -5.53 -1.50
N SER A 91 4.03 -6.84 -1.31
CA SER A 91 3.21 -7.59 -0.37
C SER A 91 4.02 -8.70 0.29
N LYS A 92 3.64 -9.07 1.53
CA LYS A 92 4.26 -10.13 2.29
C LYS A 92 3.23 -11.13 2.78
N LEU A 93 3.53 -12.41 2.63
CA LEU A 93 2.75 -13.48 3.26
C LEU A 93 2.82 -13.35 4.79
N THR A 94 1.65 -13.37 5.42
CA THR A 94 1.47 -13.34 6.86
C THR A 94 0.37 -14.34 7.22
N GLU A 95 0.74 -15.44 7.84
CA GLU A 95 -0.24 -16.45 8.28
C GLU A 95 -1.19 -15.87 9.32
N ILE A 96 -2.45 -16.32 9.29
CA ILE A 96 -3.45 -15.89 10.28
C ILE A 96 -3.10 -16.51 11.62
N ASP A 97 -2.74 -15.66 12.58
CA ASP A 97 -2.39 -16.08 13.93
C ASP A 97 -3.12 -15.21 14.97
N PRO A 98 -3.98 -15.81 15.81
CA PRO A 98 -4.72 -15.10 16.85
C PRO A 98 -3.83 -14.35 17.86
N ARG A 99 -2.54 -14.68 17.96
CA ARG A 99 -1.58 -13.96 18.82
C ARG A 99 -1.41 -12.50 18.44
N TYR A 100 -1.72 -12.12 17.20
CA TYR A 100 -1.59 -10.75 16.71
C TYR A 100 -2.91 -9.97 16.75
N ASP A 101 -4.01 -10.63 17.15
CA ASP A 101 -5.30 -9.96 17.28
C ASP A 101 -5.38 -9.20 18.62
N LEU A 102 -5.46 -7.88 18.55
CA LEU A 102 -5.54 -7.01 19.72
C LEU A 102 -6.81 -7.24 20.55
N ALA A 103 -7.83 -7.91 20.02
CA ALA A 103 -8.97 -8.33 20.83
C ALA A 103 -8.54 -9.28 21.97
N ASN A 104 -7.48 -10.07 21.76
CA ASN A 104 -6.90 -10.99 22.74
C ASN A 104 -5.93 -10.33 23.73
N HIS A 105 -5.68 -9.00 23.59
CA HIS A 105 -4.71 -8.26 24.40
C HIS A 105 -5.37 -7.08 25.15
N PRO A 106 -6.31 -7.36 26.08
CA PRO A 106 -7.04 -6.30 26.80
C PRO A 106 -6.12 -5.40 27.64
N GLU A 107 -5.00 -5.94 28.16
CA GLU A 107 -3.99 -5.16 28.88
C GLU A 107 -3.37 -4.09 27.96
N LEU A 108 -2.88 -4.47 26.77
CA LEU A 108 -2.35 -3.52 25.81
C LEU A 108 -3.38 -2.46 25.42
N LYS A 109 -4.60 -2.89 25.11
CA LYS A 109 -5.71 -1.96 24.80
C LYS A 109 -6.00 -0.97 25.91
N SER A 110 -5.83 -1.38 27.16
CA SER A 110 -6.05 -0.49 28.31
C SER A 110 -5.07 0.68 28.41
N TYR A 111 -3.89 0.57 27.77
CA TYR A 111 -2.87 1.61 27.72
C TYR A 111 -3.11 2.63 26.59
N LEU A 112 -4.02 2.34 25.68
CA LEU A 112 -4.26 3.17 24.48
C LEU A 112 -5.43 4.14 24.68
N VAL A 113 -5.34 5.30 24.03
CA VAL A 113 -6.42 6.29 23.96
C VAL A 113 -7.48 5.85 22.95
N MET A 114 -7.05 5.24 21.85
CA MET A 114 -7.90 4.80 20.75
C MET A 114 -7.30 3.55 20.07
N GLN A 115 -8.06 2.96 19.16
CA GLN A 115 -7.54 1.88 18.32
C GLN A 115 -6.29 2.36 17.53
N PRO A 116 -5.33 1.48 17.29
CA PRO A 116 -4.21 1.78 16.41
C PRO A 116 -4.67 2.22 15.01
N THR A 117 -3.79 2.88 14.31
CA THR A 117 -4.02 3.33 12.92
C THR A 117 -2.85 2.96 12.02
N CYS A 118 -2.92 3.37 10.77
CA CYS A 118 -2.00 3.03 9.69
C CYS A 118 -2.12 1.56 9.28
N GLU A 119 -1.05 0.91 8.91
CA GLU A 119 -1.04 -0.44 8.37
C GLU A 119 -0.81 -1.51 9.46
N HIS A 120 -1.31 -2.73 9.21
CA HIS A 120 -1.15 -3.84 10.14
C HIS A 120 0.31 -4.22 10.39
N ARG A 121 1.23 -3.84 9.48
CA ARG A 121 2.65 -4.12 9.56
C ARG A 121 3.51 -2.89 9.90
N LEU A 122 2.90 -1.70 9.89
CA LEU A 122 3.47 -0.46 10.40
C LEU A 122 2.38 0.28 11.17
N THR A 123 2.32 0.04 12.47
CA THR A 123 1.17 0.39 13.29
C THR A 123 1.47 1.59 14.18
N PHE A 124 0.59 2.58 14.18
CA PHE A 124 0.68 3.75 15.04
C PHE A 124 -0.15 3.55 16.30
N PHE A 125 0.50 3.68 17.44
CA PHE A 125 -0.14 3.59 18.76
C PHE A 125 -0.27 4.96 19.42
N TYR A 126 -1.47 5.28 19.86
CA TYR A 126 -1.81 6.48 20.61
C TYR A 126 -1.98 6.09 22.07
N THR A 127 -0.99 6.42 22.91
CA THR A 127 -0.92 5.95 24.28
C THR A 127 -1.58 6.93 25.25
N LYS A 128 -2.11 6.42 26.35
CA LYS A 128 -2.50 7.27 27.46
C LYS A 128 -1.27 7.95 28.05
N PRO A 129 -1.42 9.14 28.66
CA PRO A 129 -0.29 9.85 29.27
C PRO A 129 0.52 8.94 30.21
N GLY A 130 1.83 8.84 29.94
CA GLY A 130 2.77 8.03 30.71
C GLY A 130 2.75 6.53 30.40
N MET A 131 1.99 6.05 29.41
CA MET A 131 1.87 4.62 29.10
C MET A 131 2.74 4.15 27.93
N ALA A 132 3.51 5.02 27.28
CA ALA A 132 4.35 4.65 26.15
C ALA A 132 5.34 3.53 26.49
N ASP A 133 6.04 3.63 27.63
CA ASP A 133 6.97 2.59 28.09
C ASP A 133 6.24 1.28 28.40
N ALA A 134 5.03 1.33 28.95
CA ALA A 134 4.22 0.15 29.23
C ALA A 134 3.79 -0.56 27.94
N VAL A 135 3.40 0.21 26.91
CA VAL A 135 3.10 -0.34 25.57
C VAL A 135 4.33 -1.00 24.96
N ARG A 136 5.49 -0.34 24.97
CA ARG A 136 6.76 -0.88 24.50
C ARG A 136 7.10 -2.18 25.23
N ALA A 137 7.12 -2.17 26.53
CA ALA A 137 7.45 -3.34 27.37
C ALA A 137 6.46 -4.49 27.13
N TYR A 138 5.17 -4.18 26.92
CA TYR A 138 4.17 -5.19 26.60
C TYR A 138 4.48 -5.87 25.26
N ILE A 139 4.75 -5.08 24.19
CA ILE A 139 5.07 -5.61 22.87
C ILE A 139 6.34 -6.47 22.91
N GLU A 140 7.40 -5.98 23.53
CA GLU A 140 8.67 -6.69 23.65
C GLU A 140 8.56 -8.01 24.41
N ARG A 141 7.75 -8.05 25.49
CA ARG A 141 7.51 -9.25 26.30
C ARG A 141 6.63 -10.26 25.54
N THR A 142 5.59 -9.79 24.84
CA THR A 142 4.58 -10.65 24.24
C THR A 142 5.05 -11.23 22.89
N TRP A 143 5.78 -10.44 22.12
CA TRP A 143 6.29 -10.79 20.79
C TRP A 143 7.80 -10.46 20.67
N PRO A 144 8.65 -11.16 21.40
CA PRO A 144 10.08 -10.84 21.48
C PRO A 144 10.76 -10.91 20.10
N GLY A 145 11.30 -9.77 19.65
CA GLY A 145 11.99 -9.65 18.37
C GLY A 145 11.10 -9.55 17.13
N GLU A 146 9.78 -9.67 17.27
CA GLU A 146 8.85 -9.64 16.14
C GLU A 146 8.43 -8.22 15.71
N PHE A 147 8.65 -7.22 16.56
CA PHE A 147 8.40 -5.82 16.27
C PHE A 147 9.59 -4.93 16.67
N LEU A 148 9.87 -3.93 15.84
CA LEU A 148 10.72 -2.80 16.21
C LEU A 148 9.80 -1.66 16.65
N VAL A 149 9.88 -1.26 17.92
CA VAL A 149 9.06 -0.18 18.46
C VAL A 149 9.89 1.12 18.51
N LEU A 150 9.44 2.11 17.78
CA LEU A 150 10.09 3.41 17.63
C LEU A 150 9.27 4.51 18.32
N GLU A 151 9.95 5.53 18.85
CA GLU A 151 9.32 6.81 19.19
C GLU A 151 8.91 7.52 17.89
N SER A 152 7.64 7.89 17.78
CA SER A 152 7.10 8.46 16.52
C SER A 152 7.80 9.75 16.11
N GLN A 153 8.09 10.64 17.06
CA GLN A 153 8.79 11.89 16.78
C GLN A 153 10.24 11.67 16.35
N ALA A 154 10.91 10.67 16.91
CA ALA A 154 12.26 10.30 16.51
C ALA A 154 12.27 9.70 15.09
N ALA A 155 11.30 8.85 14.77
CA ALA A 155 11.12 8.26 13.44
C ALA A 155 10.83 9.32 12.36
N LEU A 156 9.96 10.28 12.66
CA LEU A 156 9.70 11.42 11.76
C LEU A 156 10.98 12.22 11.49
N LYS A 157 11.72 12.58 12.53
CA LYS A 157 12.97 13.34 12.40
C LYS A 157 14.07 12.58 11.66
N ALA A 158 14.05 11.24 11.76
CA ALA A 158 14.98 10.37 11.03
C ALA A 158 14.59 10.16 9.55
N GLY A 159 13.49 10.74 9.08
CA GLY A 159 13.05 10.66 7.69
C GLY A 159 12.36 9.34 7.32
N LEU A 160 11.78 8.61 8.28
CA LEU A 160 11.08 7.35 8.00
C LEU A 160 10.01 7.48 6.92
N PHE A 161 9.36 8.64 6.82
CA PHE A 161 8.30 8.92 5.85
C PHE A 161 8.76 9.82 4.68
N GLY A 162 10.05 9.85 4.40
CA GLY A 162 10.64 10.57 3.28
C GLY A 162 11.47 11.79 3.70
N GLU A 163 12.27 12.25 2.75
CA GLU A 163 13.08 13.48 2.88
C GLU A 163 12.22 14.69 2.49
N GLY A 164 12.30 15.78 3.20
CA GLY A 164 11.65 17.02 2.75
C GLY A 164 10.87 17.82 3.77
N GLY A 165 11.13 17.68 5.01
CA GLY A 165 10.51 18.49 6.08
C GLY A 165 9.17 17.92 6.58
N ILE A 166 8.99 18.03 7.86
CA ILE A 166 7.81 17.52 8.56
C ILE A 166 6.69 18.56 8.47
N LYS A 167 5.56 18.19 7.84
CA LYS A 167 4.37 19.05 7.84
C LYS A 167 3.82 19.20 9.26
N GLU A 168 3.24 20.36 9.55
CA GLU A 168 2.74 20.72 10.88
C GLU A 168 1.81 19.66 11.50
N GLN A 169 0.96 19.03 10.69
CA GLN A 169 0.00 18.02 11.19
C GLN A 169 0.58 16.59 11.28
N ALA A 170 1.79 16.33 10.77
CA ALA A 170 2.34 14.98 10.74
C ALA A 170 2.59 14.41 12.15
N PRO A 171 3.11 15.20 13.14
CA PRO A 171 3.31 14.71 14.50
C PRO A 171 2.05 14.15 15.16
N ASP A 172 0.89 14.76 14.91
CA ASP A 172 -0.38 14.34 15.51
C ASP A 172 -0.97 13.09 14.86
N ARG A 173 -0.51 12.74 13.65
CA ARG A 173 -1.04 11.64 12.85
C ARG A 173 -0.31 10.32 13.03
N VAL A 174 0.88 10.32 13.61
CA VAL A 174 1.72 9.13 13.75
C VAL A 174 1.68 8.51 15.14
N GLY A 175 0.84 9.03 16.02
CA GLY A 175 0.72 8.58 17.41
C GLY A 175 2.00 8.83 18.22
N ASP A 176 2.14 8.13 19.35
CA ASP A 176 3.30 8.22 20.23
C ASP A 176 4.38 7.20 19.87
N LEU A 177 3.97 6.00 19.46
CA LEU A 177 4.84 4.89 19.09
C LEU A 177 4.47 4.34 17.73
N ILE A 178 5.49 3.93 16.98
CA ILE A 178 5.37 3.20 15.72
C ILE A 178 5.92 1.79 15.94
N ALA A 179 5.10 0.77 15.72
CA ALA A 179 5.57 -0.61 15.68
C ALA A 179 5.75 -1.07 14.24
N VAL A 180 6.98 -1.40 13.88
CA VAL A 180 7.35 -1.95 12.58
C VAL A 180 7.47 -3.46 12.70
N ALA A 181 6.65 -4.20 11.96
CA ALA A 181 6.62 -5.65 12.00
C ALA A 181 7.83 -6.28 11.31
N ARG A 182 8.31 -7.39 11.87
CA ARG A 182 9.36 -8.25 11.32
C ARG A 182 8.79 -9.62 10.96
N GLY A 183 9.46 -10.33 10.07
CA GLY A 183 9.00 -11.65 9.66
C GLY A 183 7.55 -11.64 9.18
N GLY A 184 6.73 -12.56 9.66
CA GLY A 184 5.29 -12.65 9.38
C GLY A 184 4.38 -11.92 10.37
N ALA A 185 4.94 -11.16 11.33
CA ALA A 185 4.16 -10.46 12.36
C ALA A 185 3.29 -9.33 11.80
N TYR A 186 2.22 -9.02 12.50
CA TYR A 186 1.31 -7.90 12.20
C TYR A 186 0.45 -7.61 13.42
N PHE A 187 -0.31 -6.51 13.43
CA PHE A 187 -1.40 -6.31 14.38
C PHE A 187 -2.75 -6.32 13.67
N TRP A 188 -3.72 -7.00 14.27
CA TRP A 188 -5.11 -6.99 13.82
C TRP A 188 -5.97 -6.31 14.87
N TRP A 189 -6.75 -5.29 14.48
CA TRP A 189 -7.63 -4.56 15.41
C TRP A 189 -9.02 -4.28 14.84
N ALA A 190 -9.31 -4.77 13.62
CA ALA A 190 -10.64 -4.63 13.06
C ALA A 190 -11.66 -5.50 13.82
N PRO A 191 -12.93 -5.06 13.90
CA PRO A 191 -13.97 -5.83 14.58
C PRO A 191 -14.43 -7.06 13.77
N THR A 192 -13.98 -7.20 12.53
CA THR A 192 -14.30 -8.32 11.64
C THR A 192 -13.25 -9.42 11.74
N PRO A 193 -13.60 -10.68 11.43
CA PRO A 193 -12.64 -11.76 11.35
C PRO A 193 -11.51 -11.45 10.37
N ASN A 194 -10.29 -11.81 10.76
CA ASN A 194 -9.12 -11.66 9.91
C ASN A 194 -9.10 -12.75 8.83
N HIS A 195 -9.10 -12.33 7.58
CA HIS A 195 -9.02 -13.21 6.41
C HIS A 195 -7.84 -12.86 5.48
N MET A 196 -6.99 -11.92 5.89
CA MET A 196 -5.88 -11.45 5.08
C MET A 196 -4.68 -12.37 5.23
N LEU A 197 -4.15 -12.87 4.10
CA LEU A 197 -2.90 -13.61 4.02
C LEU A 197 -1.75 -12.76 3.49
N GLY A 198 -2.01 -11.82 2.58
CA GLY A 198 -1.04 -10.83 2.15
C GLY A 198 -1.23 -9.49 2.88
N ARG A 199 -0.14 -8.89 3.32
CA ARG A 199 -0.11 -7.56 3.95
C ARG A 199 1.08 -6.76 3.47
N HIS A 200 0.95 -5.46 3.62
CA HIS A 200 1.98 -4.49 3.27
C HIS A 200 2.11 -3.39 4.34
N GLY A 201 2.87 -2.35 4.03
CA GLY A 201 3.09 -1.20 4.90
C GLY A 201 4.29 -1.33 5.81
N GLY A 202 4.85 -2.53 5.99
CA GLY A 202 6.10 -2.73 6.73
C GLY A 202 7.33 -2.34 5.91
N LEU A 203 8.52 -2.59 6.50
CA LEU A 203 9.80 -2.21 5.91
C LEU A 203 10.60 -3.42 5.39
N SER A 204 9.94 -4.55 5.16
CA SER A 204 10.64 -5.69 4.58
C SER A 204 10.94 -5.47 3.10
N ARG A 205 11.91 -6.20 2.57
CA ARG A 205 12.28 -6.09 1.15
C ARG A 205 11.09 -6.37 0.22
N GLU A 206 10.26 -7.34 0.56
CA GLU A 206 9.09 -7.76 -0.20
C GLU A 206 7.99 -6.69 -0.23
N GLU A 207 7.97 -5.81 0.77
CA GLU A 207 7.02 -4.71 0.88
C GLU A 207 7.52 -3.42 0.24
N MET A 208 8.85 -3.16 0.32
CA MET A 208 9.45 -1.89 -0.09
C MET A 208 9.95 -1.88 -1.54
N LEU A 209 10.31 -3.04 -2.10
CA LEU A 209 10.77 -3.10 -3.49
C LEU A 209 9.58 -3.25 -4.42
N VAL A 210 9.41 -2.28 -5.29
CA VAL A 210 8.33 -2.22 -6.29
C VAL A 210 8.91 -2.19 -7.70
N PRO A 211 8.19 -2.70 -8.72
CA PRO A 211 8.57 -2.51 -10.10
C PRO A 211 8.47 -1.03 -10.49
N PHE A 212 9.39 -0.59 -11.34
CA PHE A 212 9.31 0.71 -11.99
C PHE A 212 9.79 0.57 -13.43
N LEU A 213 8.88 0.78 -14.37
CA LEU A 213 9.19 0.78 -15.79
C LEU A 213 8.77 2.13 -16.37
N ALA A 214 9.61 2.68 -17.24
CA ALA A 214 9.29 3.86 -18.03
C ALA A 214 9.59 3.53 -19.50
N VAL A 215 8.57 3.56 -20.36
CA VAL A 215 8.64 3.12 -21.74
C VAL A 215 8.05 4.19 -22.65
N PRO A 216 8.86 4.85 -23.52
CA PRO A 216 8.29 5.60 -24.63
C PRO A 216 7.61 4.62 -25.59
N LEU A 217 6.36 4.90 -25.97
CA LEU A 217 5.55 4.01 -26.80
C LEU A 217 5.79 4.21 -28.31
N GLY A 218 6.34 5.37 -28.70
CA GLY A 218 6.85 5.61 -30.06
C GLY A 218 8.13 4.80 -30.33
N ARG A 219 8.29 4.36 -31.58
CA ARG A 219 9.48 3.63 -32.06
C ARG A 219 10.54 4.58 -32.57
#